data_15f3b67d0117f2674494e290885ae381
#
_entry.id   15f3b67d0117f2674494e290885ae381
#
_cell.length_a   1.000
_cell.length_b   1.000
_cell.length_c   1.000
_cell.angle_alpha   90.00
_cell.angle_beta   90.00
_cell.angle_gamma   90.00
#
_symmetry.space_group_name_H-M   'P 1'
#
loop_
_entity.id
_entity.type
_entity.pdbx_description
1 polymer ?
#
loop_
_entity_poly.entity_id
_entity_poly.type
_entity_poly.pdbx_seq_one_letter_code
_entity_poly.pdbx_strand_id
1 'polypeptide(L)'
;YQIQEQEQAVLTTFGVPKAVAETGLHFKIPFIQKVQKVNTTIQGFPIGYSMGDNSVVENEGIMITSDYNFIDVDFFVEYRILEPVKYLYNSEEPEDILKNISQSCIRTVIASYDVDEVLTTGKGEIQSKIKEMILKQMEEQDLGIQLVNITIQDSEPPTQEVMKAFKAVETAKQGKETALNNANKYRNEKLPEAEAEADQIIQDAEAQKQVRINEAEAEVARFNAMYEEYVKNPEITKKRMFYETMEDVLPGMKIVIDNGDGVKKVLPLDSFTGNSSENPTETLNTDPAQDTQNLNDSENE
;
A
#
# COMPACT_ATOMS: atom_id res chain seq x y z
N TYR A 1 12.68 34.01 52.05
CA TYR A 1 12.70 32.93 51.08
C TYR A 1 12.53 33.49 49.68
N GLN A 2 13.11 32.83 48.74
CA GLN A 2 13.03 33.21 47.33
C GLN A 2 12.12 32.22 46.58
N ILE A 3 11.24 32.71 45.73
CA ILE A 3 10.41 31.92 44.83
C ILE A 3 10.93 32.09 43.39
N GLN A 4 11.24 31.02 42.73
CA GLN A 4 11.66 31.00 41.33
C GLN A 4 10.42 31.04 40.38
N GLU A 5 10.65 31.31 39.11
CA GLU A 5 9.61 31.46 38.14
C GLU A 5 8.78 30.18 37.91
N GLN A 6 9.39 29.03 38.21
CA GLN A 6 8.80 27.69 38.06
C GLN A 6 8.27 27.10 39.36
N GLU A 7 8.29 27.87 40.44
CA GLU A 7 7.86 27.46 41.77
C GLU A 7 6.75 28.34 42.31
N GLN A 8 5.85 27.75 43.06
CA GLN A 8 4.95 28.47 43.94
C GLN A 8 5.22 28.09 45.42
N ALA A 9 5.02 29.00 46.29
CA ALA A 9 5.19 28.70 47.71
C ALA A 9 3.83 28.70 48.42
N VAL A 10 3.64 27.75 49.30
CA VAL A 10 2.54 27.73 50.27
C VAL A 10 3.04 28.19 51.60
N LEU A 11 2.56 29.34 52.06
CA LEU A 11 2.90 29.90 53.34
C LEU A 11 1.81 29.48 54.36
N THR A 12 2.20 28.70 55.35
CA THR A 12 1.28 28.27 56.39
C THR A 12 1.51 29.13 57.65
N THR A 13 0.44 29.84 58.09
CA THR A 13 0.50 30.64 59.30
C THR A 13 -0.47 30.05 60.33
N PHE A 14 0.06 29.59 61.46
CA PHE A 14 -0.75 28.91 62.51
C PHE A 14 -1.63 27.75 61.95
N GLY A 15 -1.11 27.01 60.95
CA GLY A 15 -1.86 25.91 60.36
C GLY A 15 -2.74 26.28 59.17
N VAL A 16 -2.98 27.56 58.89
CA VAL A 16 -3.80 28.02 57.74
C VAL A 16 -2.90 28.22 56.52
N PRO A 17 -3.08 27.44 55.44
CA PRO A 17 -2.27 27.55 54.24
C PRO A 17 -2.74 28.73 53.34
N LYS A 18 -1.80 29.44 52.74
CA LYS A 18 -2.04 30.49 51.76
C LYS A 18 -1.00 30.33 50.61
N ALA A 19 -1.49 30.25 49.39
CA ALA A 19 -0.60 30.22 48.21
C ALA A 19 0.01 31.61 47.96
N VAL A 20 1.31 31.62 47.62
CA VAL A 20 2.08 32.77 47.19
C VAL A 20 2.62 32.44 45.80
N ALA A 21 2.02 33.07 44.78
CA ALA A 21 2.38 32.81 43.38
C ALA A 21 3.40 33.83 42.82
N GLU A 22 3.66 34.92 43.54
CA GLU A 22 4.57 35.97 43.07
C GLU A 22 6.01 35.53 43.18
N THR A 23 6.77 35.66 42.11
CA THR A 23 8.21 35.37 42.04
C THR A 23 9.01 36.48 42.75
N GLY A 24 10.14 36.12 43.33
CA GLY A 24 11.01 37.07 43.96
C GLY A 24 11.35 36.75 45.43
N LEU A 25 11.80 37.78 46.16
CA LEU A 25 12.22 37.65 47.55
C LEU A 25 11.07 38.00 48.48
N HIS A 26 10.72 37.04 49.35
CA HIS A 26 9.63 37.18 50.30
C HIS A 26 10.15 37.00 51.75
N PHE A 27 9.53 37.70 52.71
CA PHE A 27 9.83 37.56 54.09
C PHE A 27 8.87 36.56 54.77
N LYS A 28 9.36 35.83 55.73
CA LYS A 28 8.55 34.96 56.61
C LYS A 28 8.88 35.25 58.09
N ILE A 29 7.92 35.09 58.95
CA ILE A 29 8.13 35.22 60.39
C ILE A 29 8.64 33.85 60.91
N PRO A 30 9.89 33.76 61.41
CA PRO A 30 10.40 32.51 61.94
C PRO A 30 9.54 32.06 63.12
N PHE A 31 9.46 30.73 63.31
CA PHE A 31 8.66 30.02 64.33
C PHE A 31 7.15 30.02 64.15
N ILE A 32 6.54 31.00 63.45
CA ILE A 32 5.10 31.08 63.23
C ILE A 32 4.71 30.58 61.84
N GLN A 33 5.56 30.83 60.86
CA GLN A 33 5.27 30.55 59.47
C GLN A 33 6.15 29.43 58.90
N LYS A 34 5.55 28.43 58.27
CA LYS A 34 6.22 27.41 57.47
C LYS A 34 6.04 27.73 56.00
N VAL A 35 7.07 27.51 55.20
CA VAL A 35 7.02 27.69 53.72
C VAL A 35 7.35 26.35 53.09
N GLN A 36 6.45 25.89 52.23
CA GLN A 36 6.67 24.74 51.38
C GLN A 36 6.64 25.22 49.92
N LYS A 37 7.63 24.82 49.14
CA LYS A 37 7.74 25.16 47.73
C LYS A 37 7.26 23.99 46.91
N VAL A 38 6.51 24.29 45.89
CA VAL A 38 5.94 23.33 44.93
C VAL A 38 6.37 23.70 43.54
N ASN A 39 6.89 22.77 42.77
CA ASN A 39 7.23 22.96 41.39
C ASN A 39 5.95 22.90 40.56
N THR A 40 5.71 23.94 39.75
CA THR A 40 4.51 24.06 38.88
C THR A 40 4.80 23.76 37.44
N THR A 41 6.01 23.30 37.11
CA THR A 41 6.34 22.84 35.75
C THR A 41 5.62 21.55 35.43
N ILE A 42 5.60 21.21 34.13
CA ILE A 42 5.11 19.92 33.70
C ILE A 42 6.06 18.84 34.18
N GLN A 43 5.52 17.92 34.92
CA GLN A 43 6.20 16.73 35.44
C GLN A 43 5.52 15.50 34.85
N GLY A 44 6.15 14.33 34.97
CA GLY A 44 5.55 13.10 34.48
C GLY A 44 6.12 11.88 35.19
N PHE A 45 5.36 10.82 35.10
CA PHE A 45 5.76 9.51 35.57
C PHE A 45 5.42 8.41 34.57
N PRO A 46 6.23 7.35 34.51
CA PRO A 46 5.96 6.18 33.71
C PRO A 46 4.95 5.25 34.37
N ILE A 47 4.22 4.49 33.57
CA ILE A 47 3.40 3.34 33.96
C ILE A 47 3.79 2.19 33.03
N GLY A 48 4.18 1.06 33.60
CA GLY A 48 4.63 -0.12 32.87
C GLY A 48 6.14 -0.29 32.83
N TYR A 49 6.90 0.80 32.96
CA TYR A 49 8.36 0.76 32.91
C TYR A 49 9.00 1.68 33.97
N SER A 50 10.30 1.45 34.22
CA SER A 50 11.09 2.27 35.14
C SER A 50 11.96 3.28 34.38
N MET A 51 11.98 4.55 34.80
CA MET A 51 12.80 5.60 34.16
C MET A 51 14.33 5.38 34.27
N GLY A 52 14.79 4.54 35.17
CA GLY A 52 16.23 4.41 35.47
C GLY A 52 16.97 3.45 34.56
N ASP A 53 16.39 2.29 34.33
CA ASP A 53 16.99 1.16 33.61
C ASP A 53 16.11 0.63 32.46
N ASN A 54 15.02 1.29 32.18
CA ASN A 54 14.02 0.85 31.20
C ASN A 54 13.52 -0.60 31.43
N SER A 55 13.58 -1.07 32.69
CA SER A 55 13.05 -2.37 33.03
C SER A 55 11.54 -2.34 33.05
N VAL A 56 10.94 -3.39 32.49
CA VAL A 56 9.49 -3.58 32.49
C VAL A 56 9.00 -3.85 33.91
N VAL A 57 7.96 -3.13 34.30
CA VAL A 57 7.24 -3.36 35.57
C VAL A 57 5.99 -4.18 35.26
N GLU A 58 6.15 -5.51 35.21
CA GLU A 58 5.10 -6.45 34.76
C GLU A 58 3.74 -6.21 35.41
N ASN A 59 3.73 -5.87 36.72
CA ASN A 59 2.47 -5.62 37.45
C ASN A 59 1.73 -4.36 36.97
N GLU A 60 2.40 -3.43 36.31
CA GLU A 60 1.82 -2.17 35.81
C GLU A 60 1.52 -2.24 34.32
N GLY A 61 2.41 -2.85 33.51
CA GLY A 61 2.36 -2.88 32.05
C GLY A 61 1.45 -3.98 31.49
N ILE A 62 1.40 -5.17 32.15
CA ILE A 62 0.60 -6.27 31.61
C ILE A 62 -0.89 -6.06 31.86
N MET A 63 -1.65 -6.14 30.75
CA MET A 63 -3.10 -5.92 30.73
C MET A 63 -3.80 -6.99 29.88
N ILE A 64 -5.12 -7.11 30.04
CA ILE A 64 -5.96 -8.03 29.27
C ILE A 64 -6.86 -7.20 28.36
N THR A 65 -6.92 -7.58 27.08
CA THR A 65 -7.77 -7.00 26.06
C THR A 65 -9.16 -7.65 26.04
N SER A 66 -10.10 -7.12 25.25
CA SER A 66 -11.48 -7.62 25.13
C SER A 66 -11.55 -9.04 24.58
N ASP A 67 -10.59 -9.45 23.77
CA ASP A 67 -10.41 -10.78 23.17
C ASP A 67 -9.58 -11.74 24.03
N TYR A 68 -9.40 -11.43 25.33
CA TYR A 68 -8.67 -12.22 26.32
C TYR A 68 -7.20 -12.48 26.02
N ASN A 69 -6.57 -11.60 25.24
CA ASN A 69 -5.14 -11.63 25.03
C ASN A 69 -4.40 -10.80 26.10
N PHE A 70 -3.20 -11.22 26.44
CA PHE A 70 -2.30 -10.42 27.27
C PHE A 70 -1.45 -9.50 26.39
N ILE A 71 -1.35 -8.25 26.81
CA ILE A 71 -0.54 -7.23 26.16
C ILE A 71 0.26 -6.47 27.23
N ASP A 72 1.48 -6.09 26.86
CA ASP A 72 2.29 -5.17 27.64
C ASP A 72 2.22 -3.79 27.01
N VAL A 73 1.78 -2.79 27.79
CA VAL A 73 1.58 -1.43 27.26
C VAL A 73 2.17 -0.44 28.24
N ASP A 74 3.10 0.34 27.74
CA ASP A 74 3.79 1.38 28.44
C ASP A 74 3.18 2.74 28.21
N PHE A 75 2.95 3.47 29.29
CA PHE A 75 2.40 4.82 29.27
C PHE A 75 3.32 5.81 29.94
N PHE A 76 3.24 7.05 29.46
CA PHE A 76 3.81 8.21 30.12
C PHE A 76 2.71 9.23 30.40
N VAL A 77 2.56 9.58 31.69
CA VAL A 77 1.55 10.53 32.16
C VAL A 77 2.22 11.84 32.52
N GLU A 78 1.77 12.93 31.89
CA GLU A 78 2.26 14.28 32.14
C GLU A 78 1.21 15.06 32.90
N TYR A 79 1.64 15.69 33.97
CA TYR A 79 0.79 16.50 34.84
C TYR A 79 1.52 17.77 35.28
N ARG A 80 0.75 18.72 35.79
CA ARG A 80 1.27 19.90 36.49
C ARG A 80 0.44 20.22 37.71
N ILE A 81 1.06 20.86 38.66
CA ILE A 81 0.39 21.31 39.89
C ILE A 81 -0.26 22.66 39.59
N LEU A 82 -1.59 22.73 39.67
CA LEU A 82 -2.35 23.95 39.41
C LEU A 82 -2.66 24.70 40.70
N GLU A 83 -3.05 23.97 41.75
CA GLU A 83 -3.40 24.49 43.05
C GLU A 83 -2.51 23.92 44.17
N PRO A 84 -1.39 24.56 44.49
CA PRO A 84 -0.42 24.03 45.47
C PRO A 84 -0.97 23.79 46.86
N VAL A 85 -2.00 24.55 47.24
CA VAL A 85 -2.63 24.35 48.56
C VAL A 85 -3.39 23.04 48.61
N LYS A 86 -4.18 22.73 47.60
CA LYS A 86 -4.90 21.46 47.51
C LYS A 86 -3.94 20.29 47.37
N TYR A 87 -2.92 20.43 46.55
CA TYR A 87 -1.86 19.43 46.39
C TYR A 87 -1.18 19.02 47.69
N LEU A 88 -0.88 19.99 48.56
CA LEU A 88 -0.15 19.73 49.80
C LEU A 88 -1.04 19.34 51.01
N TYR A 89 -2.33 19.68 50.95
CA TYR A 89 -3.19 19.58 52.15
C TYR A 89 -4.45 18.73 51.96
N ASN A 90 -4.88 18.47 50.74
CA ASN A 90 -6.04 17.61 50.50
C ASN A 90 -5.71 16.12 50.52
N SER A 91 -4.46 15.77 50.21
CA SER A 91 -4.00 14.38 50.17
C SER A 91 -2.56 14.28 50.67
N GLU A 92 -2.19 13.12 51.20
CA GLU A 92 -0.84 12.85 51.67
C GLU A 92 0.11 12.56 50.50
N GLU A 93 -0.34 11.79 49.48
CA GLU A 93 0.44 11.40 48.32
C GLU A 93 -0.39 11.57 47.02
N PRO A 94 -0.60 12.83 46.55
CA PRO A 94 -1.48 13.09 45.42
C PRO A 94 -0.95 12.54 44.11
N GLU A 95 0.35 12.35 43.94
CA GLU A 95 0.98 11.74 42.79
C GLU A 95 0.66 10.24 42.68
N ASP A 96 0.72 9.51 43.79
CA ASP A 96 0.37 8.09 43.83
C ASP A 96 -1.13 7.86 43.59
N ILE A 97 -1.97 8.77 44.06
CA ILE A 97 -3.42 8.75 43.77
C ILE A 97 -3.63 8.94 42.28
N LEU A 98 -2.98 9.92 41.65
CA LEU A 98 -3.07 10.14 40.20
C LEU A 98 -2.56 8.91 39.43
N LYS A 99 -1.46 8.30 39.86
CA LYS A 99 -0.93 7.08 39.26
C LYS A 99 -1.93 5.92 39.31
N ASN A 100 -2.54 5.70 40.49
CA ASN A 100 -3.53 4.65 40.68
C ASN A 100 -4.80 4.87 39.86
N ILE A 101 -5.29 6.12 39.81
CA ILE A 101 -6.42 6.50 38.93
C ILE A 101 -6.06 6.22 37.47
N SER A 102 -4.89 6.67 37.04
CA SER A 102 -4.43 6.47 35.66
C SER A 102 -4.35 4.98 35.31
N GLN A 103 -3.75 4.15 36.15
CA GLN A 103 -3.68 2.70 35.94
C GLN A 103 -5.06 2.05 35.85
N SER A 104 -6.00 2.46 36.73
CA SER A 104 -7.37 1.93 36.71
C SER A 104 -8.10 2.30 35.40
N CYS A 105 -7.99 3.57 34.99
CA CYS A 105 -8.59 4.05 33.73
C CYS A 105 -8.00 3.35 32.52
N ILE A 106 -6.67 3.23 32.47
CA ILE A 106 -5.95 2.57 31.39
C ILE A 106 -6.42 1.12 31.25
N ARG A 107 -6.44 0.35 32.33
CA ARG A 107 -6.90 -1.04 32.30
C ARG A 107 -8.34 -1.19 31.87
N THR A 108 -9.20 -0.29 32.33
CA THR A 108 -10.63 -0.30 31.97
C THR A 108 -10.83 -0.03 30.48
N VAL A 109 -10.10 0.93 29.93
CA VAL A 109 -10.21 1.26 28.52
C VAL A 109 -9.60 0.17 27.63
N ILE A 110 -8.39 -0.30 27.94
CA ILE A 110 -7.72 -1.38 27.17
C ILE A 110 -8.54 -2.65 27.14
N ALA A 111 -9.19 -3.02 28.26
CA ALA A 111 -10.08 -4.18 28.31
C ALA A 111 -11.33 -4.07 27.41
N SER A 112 -11.61 -2.91 26.85
CA SER A 112 -12.71 -2.69 25.91
C SER A 112 -12.31 -2.73 24.43
N TYR A 113 -11.03 -2.90 24.14
CA TYR A 113 -10.47 -2.97 22.76
C TYR A 113 -9.83 -4.31 22.49
N ASP A 114 -9.81 -4.71 21.23
CA ASP A 114 -9.13 -5.92 20.78
C ASP A 114 -7.61 -5.69 20.68
N VAL A 115 -6.83 -6.75 20.82
CA VAL A 115 -5.36 -6.66 20.78
C VAL A 115 -4.84 -6.01 19.49
N ASP A 116 -5.44 -6.32 18.34
CA ASP A 116 -5.06 -5.73 17.04
C ASP A 116 -5.23 -4.19 17.04
N GLU A 117 -6.30 -3.67 17.66
CA GLU A 117 -6.56 -2.22 17.77
C GLU A 117 -5.55 -1.54 18.70
N VAL A 118 -5.22 -2.17 19.82
CA VAL A 118 -4.23 -1.63 20.78
C VAL A 118 -2.83 -1.60 20.17
N LEU A 119 -2.46 -2.61 19.39
CA LEU A 119 -1.15 -2.70 18.74
C LEU A 119 -0.99 -1.76 17.55
N THR A 120 -2.07 -1.44 16.82
CA THR A 120 -1.99 -0.78 15.51
C THR A 120 -2.71 0.57 15.44
N THR A 121 -3.94 0.57 14.97
CA THR A 121 -4.68 1.78 14.55
C THR A 121 -5.43 2.47 15.67
N GLY A 122 -5.74 1.79 16.75
CA GLY A 122 -6.58 2.30 17.84
C GLY A 122 -5.88 3.21 18.84
N LYS A 123 -4.53 3.33 18.81
CA LYS A 123 -3.74 4.05 19.82
C LYS A 123 -4.22 5.47 20.11
N GLY A 124 -4.56 6.23 19.08
CA GLY A 124 -5.02 7.64 19.24
C GLY A 124 -6.40 7.75 19.90
N GLU A 125 -7.31 6.86 19.55
CA GLU A 125 -8.66 6.83 20.14
C GLU A 125 -8.60 6.36 21.60
N ILE A 126 -7.85 5.28 21.85
CA ILE A 126 -7.59 4.73 23.19
C ILE A 126 -7.01 5.80 24.11
N GLN A 127 -5.97 6.50 23.67
CA GLN A 127 -5.32 7.58 24.41
C GLN A 127 -6.31 8.70 24.75
N SER A 128 -7.15 9.11 23.81
CA SER A 128 -8.15 10.14 24.01
C SER A 128 -9.21 9.72 25.04
N LYS A 129 -9.66 8.48 24.96
CA LYS A 129 -10.68 7.91 25.86
C LYS A 129 -10.13 7.72 27.29
N ILE A 130 -8.85 7.29 27.41
CA ILE A 130 -8.17 7.20 28.71
C ILE A 130 -8.08 8.60 29.33
N LYS A 131 -7.62 9.59 28.55
CA LYS A 131 -7.49 10.98 29.03
C LYS A 131 -8.82 11.54 29.55
N GLU A 132 -9.90 11.33 28.81
CA GLU A 132 -11.25 11.76 29.21
C GLU A 132 -11.70 11.11 30.52
N MET A 133 -11.45 9.79 30.65
CA MET A 133 -11.82 9.04 31.85
C MET A 133 -11.00 9.48 33.08
N ILE A 134 -9.70 9.71 32.92
CA ILE A 134 -8.85 10.23 33.99
C ILE A 134 -9.33 11.63 34.43
N LEU A 135 -9.58 12.53 33.49
CA LEU A 135 -10.05 13.89 33.80
C LEU A 135 -11.34 13.84 34.61
N LYS A 136 -12.29 13.00 34.23
CA LYS A 136 -13.54 12.83 34.96
C LYS A 136 -13.32 12.32 36.40
N GLN A 137 -12.45 11.36 36.61
CA GLN A 137 -12.15 10.86 37.95
C GLN A 137 -11.35 11.86 38.79
N MET A 138 -10.48 12.65 38.17
CA MET A 138 -9.73 13.69 38.87
C MET A 138 -10.60 14.84 39.38
N GLU A 139 -11.69 15.18 38.65
CA GLU A 139 -12.66 16.20 39.10
C GLU A 139 -13.32 15.82 40.43
N GLU A 140 -13.52 14.52 40.67
CA GLU A 140 -14.13 14.03 41.93
C GLU A 140 -13.14 14.06 43.11
N GLN A 141 -11.85 14.00 42.87
CA GLN A 141 -10.84 13.88 43.89
C GLN A 141 -10.21 15.22 44.37
N ASP A 142 -10.36 16.27 43.59
CA ASP A 142 -9.89 17.65 43.87
C ASP A 142 -8.41 17.70 44.39
N LEU A 143 -7.51 17.03 43.68
CA LEU A 143 -6.09 16.87 44.08
C LEU A 143 -5.24 18.12 43.86
N GLY A 144 -5.76 19.17 43.23
CA GLY A 144 -4.97 20.37 42.86
C GLY A 144 -3.97 20.12 41.72
N ILE A 145 -4.04 18.95 41.04
CA ILE A 145 -3.23 18.54 39.89
C ILE A 145 -4.06 18.68 38.63
N GLN A 146 -3.42 19.09 37.54
CA GLN A 146 -4.00 19.08 36.21
C GLN A 146 -3.27 18.07 35.31
N LEU A 147 -4.00 17.14 34.72
CA LEU A 147 -3.49 16.27 33.68
C LEU A 147 -3.19 17.08 32.43
N VAL A 148 -1.97 17.04 31.93
CA VAL A 148 -1.54 17.70 30.69
C VAL A 148 -1.74 16.75 29.52
N ASN A 149 -1.10 15.59 29.59
CA ASN A 149 -1.17 14.61 28.53
C ASN A 149 -0.99 13.19 29.06
N ILE A 150 -1.40 12.21 28.25
CA ILE A 150 -1.07 10.81 28.46
C ILE A 150 -0.67 10.26 27.09
N THR A 151 0.45 9.55 27.03
CA THR A 151 1.01 9.03 25.79
C THR A 151 1.30 7.54 25.95
N ILE A 152 0.89 6.76 24.94
CA ILE A 152 1.30 5.37 24.80
C ILE A 152 2.74 5.40 24.25
N GLN A 153 3.70 4.89 25.02
CA GLN A 153 5.10 4.83 24.61
C GLN A 153 5.37 3.59 23.77
N ASP A 154 4.97 2.45 24.31
CA ASP A 154 5.10 1.17 23.61
C ASP A 154 3.88 0.29 23.86
N SER A 155 3.65 -0.65 22.96
CA SER A 155 2.62 -1.68 23.09
C SER A 155 3.10 -2.92 22.36
N GLU A 156 3.41 -3.94 23.13
CA GLU A 156 3.97 -5.19 22.62
C GLU A 156 3.26 -6.40 23.23
N PRO A 157 3.27 -7.56 22.55
CA PRO A 157 2.87 -8.81 23.17
C PRO A 157 3.85 -9.16 24.31
N PRO A 158 3.37 -9.77 25.41
CA PRO A 158 4.16 -9.96 26.63
C PRO A 158 5.35 -10.91 26.48
N THR A 159 5.41 -11.70 25.42
CA THR A 159 6.53 -12.61 25.15
C THR A 159 6.98 -12.53 23.70
N GLN A 160 8.27 -12.74 23.47
CA GLN A 160 8.86 -12.73 22.13
C GLN A 160 8.29 -13.83 21.21
N GLU A 161 7.85 -14.94 21.76
CA GLU A 161 7.24 -16.04 21.00
C GLU A 161 5.87 -15.61 20.44
N VAL A 162 5.06 -14.97 21.29
CA VAL A 162 3.78 -14.40 20.87
C VAL A 162 3.98 -13.31 19.84
N MET A 163 4.96 -12.42 20.03
CA MET A 163 5.32 -11.38 19.07
C MET A 163 5.69 -11.97 17.69
N LYS A 164 6.47 -13.04 17.64
CA LYS A 164 6.80 -13.74 16.38
C LYS A 164 5.56 -14.31 15.70
N ALA A 165 4.65 -14.89 16.48
CA ALA A 165 3.40 -15.42 15.96
C ALA A 165 2.50 -14.32 15.36
N PHE A 166 2.36 -13.18 16.05
CA PHE A 166 1.64 -12.01 15.53
C PHE A 166 2.27 -11.47 14.24
N LYS A 167 3.58 -11.30 14.21
CA LYS A 167 4.30 -10.88 12.99
C LYS A 167 4.10 -11.85 11.82
N ALA A 168 4.06 -13.15 12.10
CA ALA A 168 3.79 -14.16 11.07
C ALA A 168 2.37 -14.04 10.50
N VAL A 169 1.37 -13.83 11.38
CA VAL A 169 -0.03 -13.60 10.96
C VAL A 169 -0.14 -12.33 10.13
N GLU A 170 0.47 -11.23 10.57
CA GLU A 170 0.44 -9.96 9.84
C GLU A 170 1.13 -10.07 8.47
N THR A 171 2.29 -10.74 8.42
CA THR A 171 2.99 -11.04 7.15
C THR A 171 2.10 -11.89 6.22
N ALA A 172 1.38 -12.88 6.76
CA ALA A 172 0.46 -13.70 5.97
C ALA A 172 -0.76 -12.91 5.47
N LYS A 173 -1.32 -12.00 6.28
CA LYS A 173 -2.40 -11.09 5.87
C LYS A 173 -1.93 -10.18 4.72
N GLN A 174 -0.77 -9.55 4.86
CA GLN A 174 -0.17 -8.69 3.81
C GLN A 174 0.15 -9.49 2.54
N GLY A 175 0.67 -10.70 2.69
CA GLY A 175 0.91 -11.63 1.57
C GLY A 175 -0.37 -11.96 0.81
N LYS A 176 -1.46 -12.26 1.51
CA LYS A 176 -2.78 -12.49 0.93
C LYS A 176 -3.29 -11.25 0.16
N GLU A 177 -3.17 -10.08 0.76
CA GLU A 177 -3.61 -8.82 0.12
C GLU A 177 -2.79 -8.51 -1.13
N THR A 178 -1.48 -8.70 -1.06
CA THR A 178 -0.57 -8.57 -2.21
C THR A 178 -0.93 -9.55 -3.32
N ALA A 179 -1.20 -10.80 -3.00
CA ALA A 179 -1.61 -11.81 -3.97
C ALA A 179 -2.94 -11.46 -4.65
N LEU A 180 -3.94 -10.99 -3.88
CA LEU A 180 -5.22 -10.52 -4.42
C LEU A 180 -5.05 -9.30 -5.33
N ASN A 181 -4.22 -8.33 -4.93
CA ASN A 181 -3.94 -7.14 -5.73
C ASN A 181 -3.23 -7.50 -7.04
N ASN A 182 -2.25 -8.40 -6.98
CA ASN A 182 -1.55 -8.90 -8.18
C ASN A 182 -2.49 -9.67 -9.11
N ALA A 183 -3.38 -10.51 -8.58
CA ALA A 183 -4.38 -11.23 -9.37
C ALA A 183 -5.38 -10.27 -10.04
N ASN A 184 -5.85 -9.25 -9.33
CA ASN A 184 -6.71 -8.23 -9.87
C ASN A 184 -6.00 -7.39 -10.94
N LYS A 185 -4.73 -7.02 -10.72
CA LYS A 185 -3.90 -6.34 -11.69
C LYS A 185 -3.77 -7.17 -12.96
N TYR A 186 -3.39 -8.44 -12.84
CA TYR A 186 -3.27 -9.36 -13.97
C TYR A 186 -4.57 -9.48 -14.76
N ARG A 187 -5.70 -9.64 -14.07
CA ARG A 187 -7.02 -9.71 -14.71
C ARG A 187 -7.35 -8.43 -15.47
N ASN A 188 -7.07 -7.26 -14.85
CA ASN A 188 -7.39 -5.96 -15.44
C ASN A 188 -6.47 -5.60 -16.62
N GLU A 189 -5.29 -6.22 -16.72
CA GLU A 189 -4.38 -6.10 -17.85
C GLU A 189 -4.77 -7.07 -18.97
N LYS A 190 -4.97 -8.35 -18.65
CA LYS A 190 -5.13 -9.41 -19.64
C LYS A 190 -6.52 -9.47 -20.28
N LEU A 191 -7.56 -9.12 -19.53
CA LEU A 191 -8.90 -9.16 -20.08
C LEU A 191 -9.12 -8.12 -21.20
N PRO A 192 -8.79 -6.82 -21.01
CA PRO A 192 -8.91 -5.84 -22.07
C PRO A 192 -7.95 -6.08 -23.25
N GLU A 193 -6.75 -6.62 -22.98
CA GLU A 193 -5.80 -7.00 -24.04
C GLU A 193 -6.41 -8.08 -24.95
N ALA A 194 -6.99 -9.14 -24.39
CA ALA A 194 -7.64 -10.21 -25.15
C ALA A 194 -8.91 -9.72 -25.87
N GLU A 195 -9.68 -8.82 -25.28
CA GLU A 195 -10.84 -8.20 -25.91
C GLU A 195 -10.40 -7.33 -27.09
N ALA A 196 -9.34 -6.54 -26.94
CA ALA A 196 -8.80 -5.71 -28.03
C ALA A 196 -8.24 -6.55 -29.19
N GLU A 197 -7.55 -7.65 -28.90
CA GLU A 197 -7.08 -8.59 -29.94
C GLU A 197 -8.25 -9.24 -30.69
N ALA A 198 -9.31 -9.65 -29.98
CA ALA A 198 -10.49 -10.23 -30.59
C ALA A 198 -11.21 -9.21 -31.51
N ASP A 199 -11.39 -7.97 -31.05
CA ASP A 199 -11.97 -6.89 -31.83
C ASP A 199 -11.11 -6.56 -33.04
N GLN A 200 -9.80 -6.54 -32.94
CA GLN A 200 -8.89 -6.33 -34.05
C GLN A 200 -9.04 -7.41 -35.11
N ILE A 201 -9.08 -8.70 -34.73
CA ILE A 201 -9.28 -9.81 -35.65
C ILE A 201 -10.62 -9.67 -36.38
N ILE A 202 -11.68 -9.29 -35.68
CA ILE A 202 -13.01 -9.09 -36.26
C ILE A 202 -12.98 -7.93 -37.27
N GLN A 203 -12.40 -6.79 -36.91
CA GLN A 203 -12.30 -5.62 -37.79
C GLN A 203 -11.45 -5.91 -39.04
N ASP A 204 -10.34 -6.62 -38.88
CA ASP A 204 -9.47 -7.02 -39.98
C ASP A 204 -10.23 -7.97 -40.95
N ALA A 205 -11.01 -8.90 -40.40
CA ALA A 205 -11.84 -9.79 -41.23
C ALA A 205 -12.97 -9.04 -41.98
N GLU A 206 -13.60 -8.08 -41.33
CA GLU A 206 -14.61 -7.20 -41.96
C GLU A 206 -13.99 -6.33 -43.06
N ALA A 207 -12.81 -5.76 -42.80
CA ALA A 207 -12.08 -4.98 -43.79
C ALA A 207 -11.70 -5.85 -45.00
N GLN A 208 -11.16 -7.04 -44.80
CA GLN A 208 -10.84 -7.98 -45.89
C GLN A 208 -12.09 -8.40 -46.67
N LYS A 209 -13.20 -8.66 -45.97
CA LYS A 209 -14.48 -8.94 -46.64
C LYS A 209 -14.89 -7.78 -47.56
N GLN A 210 -14.80 -6.53 -47.06
CA GLN A 210 -15.18 -5.38 -47.87
C GLN A 210 -14.23 -5.16 -49.07
N VAL A 211 -12.94 -5.37 -48.88
CA VAL A 211 -11.95 -5.34 -49.96
C VAL A 211 -12.31 -6.36 -51.07
N ARG A 212 -12.60 -7.62 -50.69
CA ARG A 212 -12.99 -8.66 -51.67
C ARG A 212 -14.28 -8.33 -52.38
N ILE A 213 -15.27 -7.76 -51.70
CA ILE A 213 -16.52 -7.32 -52.33
C ILE A 213 -16.23 -6.21 -53.36
N ASN A 214 -15.45 -5.19 -52.93
CA ASN A 214 -15.11 -4.08 -53.82
C ASN A 214 -14.29 -4.54 -55.04
N GLU A 215 -13.35 -5.45 -54.86
CA GLU A 215 -12.56 -6.07 -55.93
C GLU A 215 -13.47 -6.80 -56.92
N ALA A 216 -14.40 -7.65 -56.40
CA ALA A 216 -15.32 -8.37 -57.24
C ALA A 216 -16.29 -7.42 -58.03
N GLU A 217 -16.79 -6.38 -57.36
CA GLU A 217 -17.62 -5.36 -58.00
C GLU A 217 -16.83 -4.60 -59.08
N ALA A 218 -15.58 -4.26 -58.83
CA ALA A 218 -14.68 -3.61 -59.75
C ALA A 218 -14.38 -4.50 -60.96
N GLU A 219 -14.14 -5.79 -60.76
CA GLU A 219 -13.95 -6.76 -61.84
C GLU A 219 -15.21 -6.91 -62.73
N VAL A 220 -16.39 -7.00 -62.07
CA VAL A 220 -17.68 -7.06 -62.86
C VAL A 220 -17.90 -5.77 -63.63
N ALA A 221 -17.65 -4.61 -63.05
CA ALA A 221 -17.77 -3.33 -63.73
C ALA A 221 -16.82 -3.23 -64.97
N ARG A 222 -15.54 -3.66 -64.71
CA ARG A 222 -14.51 -3.72 -65.78
C ARG A 222 -14.93 -4.68 -66.91
N PHE A 223 -15.42 -5.86 -66.55
CA PHE A 223 -15.91 -6.84 -67.51
C PHE A 223 -17.08 -6.29 -68.31
N ASN A 224 -18.07 -5.69 -67.67
CA ASN A 224 -19.25 -5.12 -68.40
C ASN A 224 -18.84 -4.00 -69.35
N ALA A 225 -17.91 -3.10 -68.89
CA ALA A 225 -17.40 -2.04 -69.75
C ALA A 225 -16.68 -2.61 -71.03
N MET A 226 -15.82 -3.64 -70.78
CA MET A 226 -15.14 -4.32 -71.90
C MET A 226 -16.12 -5.09 -72.83
N TYR A 227 -17.16 -5.70 -72.25
CA TYR A 227 -18.19 -6.41 -73.00
C TYR A 227 -19.01 -5.45 -73.90
N GLU A 228 -19.40 -4.29 -73.41
CA GLU A 228 -20.06 -3.25 -74.18
C GLU A 228 -19.20 -2.79 -75.36
N GLU A 229 -17.92 -2.60 -75.24
CA GLU A 229 -17.01 -2.26 -76.31
C GLU A 229 -16.80 -3.43 -77.28
N TYR A 230 -16.76 -4.68 -76.76
CA TYR A 230 -16.68 -5.89 -77.59
C TYR A 230 -17.91 -6.03 -78.51
N VAL A 231 -19.11 -5.78 -77.99
CA VAL A 231 -20.34 -5.86 -78.76
C VAL A 231 -20.35 -4.87 -79.93
N LYS A 232 -19.75 -3.67 -79.72
CA LYS A 232 -19.66 -2.65 -80.80
C LYS A 232 -18.68 -3.03 -81.92
N ASN A 233 -17.49 -3.56 -81.55
CA ASN A 233 -16.41 -3.87 -82.51
C ASN A 233 -15.63 -5.15 -82.08
N PRO A 234 -16.17 -6.37 -82.39
CA PRO A 234 -15.63 -7.61 -81.84
C PRO A 234 -14.17 -7.93 -82.23
N GLU A 235 -13.84 -7.70 -83.51
CA GLU A 235 -12.54 -8.02 -84.09
C GLU A 235 -11.40 -7.14 -83.53
N ILE A 236 -11.68 -5.86 -83.37
CA ILE A 236 -10.69 -4.91 -82.87
C ILE A 236 -10.44 -5.10 -81.31
N THR A 237 -11.51 -5.27 -80.57
CA THR A 237 -11.45 -5.47 -79.14
C THR A 237 -10.77 -6.78 -78.81
N LYS A 238 -10.99 -7.87 -79.54
CA LYS A 238 -10.31 -9.15 -79.34
C LYS A 238 -8.81 -9.05 -79.61
N LYS A 239 -8.38 -8.34 -80.65
CA LYS A 239 -6.92 -8.14 -80.89
C LYS A 239 -6.29 -7.27 -79.86
N ARG A 240 -6.95 -6.22 -79.38
CA ARG A 240 -6.46 -5.35 -78.34
C ARG A 240 -6.25 -6.12 -77.00
N MET A 241 -7.25 -6.87 -76.58
CA MET A 241 -7.13 -7.70 -75.32
C MET A 241 -6.03 -8.74 -75.47
N PHE A 242 -5.85 -9.34 -76.62
CA PHE A 242 -4.79 -10.28 -76.89
C PHE A 242 -3.43 -9.60 -76.72
N TYR A 243 -3.20 -8.41 -77.29
CA TYR A 243 -1.95 -7.70 -77.15
C TYR A 243 -1.71 -7.20 -75.72
N GLU A 244 -2.71 -6.68 -75.01
CA GLU A 244 -2.63 -6.26 -73.63
C GLU A 244 -2.24 -7.47 -72.72
N THR A 245 -2.86 -8.63 -72.86
CA THR A 245 -2.54 -9.83 -72.14
C THR A 245 -1.11 -10.33 -72.43
N MET A 246 -0.71 -10.23 -73.68
CA MET A 246 0.67 -10.61 -74.10
C MET A 246 1.70 -9.65 -73.54
N GLU A 247 1.41 -8.36 -73.45
CA GLU A 247 2.28 -7.34 -72.89
C GLU A 247 2.48 -7.53 -71.38
N ASP A 248 1.47 -8.02 -70.67
CA ASP A 248 1.57 -8.37 -69.23
C ASP A 248 2.31 -9.67 -68.97
N VAL A 249 2.15 -10.67 -69.84
CA VAL A 249 2.71 -12.01 -69.65
C VAL A 249 4.15 -12.13 -70.17
N LEU A 250 4.50 -11.46 -71.30
CA LEU A 250 5.81 -11.58 -71.93
C LEU A 250 7.00 -11.16 -71.08
N PRO A 251 6.94 -10.08 -70.26
CA PRO A 251 8.07 -9.69 -69.42
C PRO A 251 8.50 -10.76 -68.40
N GLY A 252 7.57 -11.63 -68.02
CA GLY A 252 7.80 -12.71 -67.04
C GLY A 252 8.30 -14.01 -67.66
N MET A 253 8.26 -14.13 -69.00
CA MET A 253 8.61 -15.39 -69.66
C MET A 253 10.03 -15.38 -70.22
N LYS A 254 10.80 -16.49 -70.03
CA LYS A 254 12.05 -16.76 -70.72
C LYS A 254 11.71 -17.20 -72.17
N ILE A 255 11.97 -16.31 -73.13
CA ILE A 255 11.76 -16.62 -74.57
C ILE A 255 13.00 -17.37 -75.08
N VAL A 256 12.77 -18.56 -75.58
CA VAL A 256 13.79 -19.34 -76.32
C VAL A 256 13.44 -19.30 -77.79
N ILE A 257 14.25 -18.58 -78.56
CA ILE A 257 14.11 -18.53 -80.03
C ILE A 257 14.98 -19.63 -80.62
N ASP A 258 14.36 -20.61 -81.31
CA ASP A 258 15.06 -21.66 -82.09
C ASP A 258 15.00 -21.34 -83.60
N ASN A 259 16.19 -21.10 -84.19
CA ASN A 259 16.30 -20.75 -85.63
C ASN A 259 16.34 -21.98 -86.58
N GLY A 260 16.01 -23.17 -86.09
CA GLY A 260 15.78 -24.33 -86.96
C GLY A 260 17.00 -24.97 -87.65
N ASP A 261 18.23 -24.63 -87.28
CA ASP A 261 19.48 -25.13 -87.85
C ASP A 261 19.97 -26.36 -87.13
N GLY A 262 19.48 -27.53 -87.40
CA GLY A 262 19.96 -28.91 -87.25
C GLY A 262 20.81 -29.32 -86.00
N VAL A 263 21.05 -28.46 -85.05
CA VAL A 263 21.88 -28.72 -83.80
C VAL A 263 20.94 -29.14 -82.71
N LYS A 264 21.19 -30.31 -82.08
CA LYS A 264 20.52 -30.74 -80.85
C LYS A 264 20.91 -29.80 -79.70
N LYS A 265 20.01 -28.88 -79.40
CA LYS A 265 20.13 -28.00 -78.26
C LYS A 265 19.61 -28.73 -77.01
N VAL A 266 20.50 -29.08 -76.09
CA VAL A 266 20.12 -29.59 -74.75
C VAL A 266 19.90 -28.39 -73.86
N LEU A 267 18.67 -28.09 -73.56
CA LEU A 267 18.30 -27.07 -72.55
C LEU A 267 18.36 -27.76 -71.16
N PRO A 268 19.22 -27.34 -70.25
CA PRO A 268 19.22 -27.90 -68.90
C PRO A 268 17.92 -27.51 -68.21
N LEU A 269 17.17 -28.51 -67.75
CA LEU A 269 15.88 -28.34 -67.07
C LEU A 269 16.00 -27.48 -65.79
N ASP A 270 17.14 -27.54 -65.17
CA ASP A 270 17.44 -26.79 -63.94
C ASP A 270 17.38 -25.26 -64.10
N SER A 271 17.44 -24.75 -65.34
CA SER A 271 17.32 -23.34 -65.64
C SER A 271 15.87 -22.86 -65.68
N PHE A 272 14.89 -23.79 -65.70
CA PHE A 272 13.45 -23.48 -65.73
C PHE A 272 12.73 -23.68 -64.41
N THR A 273 13.36 -24.45 -63.47
CA THR A 273 12.89 -24.49 -62.12
C THR A 273 13.48 -23.29 -61.38
N GLY A 274 12.80 -22.19 -61.44
CA GLY A 274 13.12 -21.03 -60.61
C GLY A 274 13.12 -21.48 -59.15
N ASN A 275 14.27 -21.38 -58.53
CA ASN A 275 14.45 -21.60 -57.12
C ASN A 275 13.74 -20.45 -56.37
N SER A 276 12.42 -20.54 -56.23
CA SER A 276 11.68 -19.75 -55.29
C SER A 276 11.69 -20.45 -53.95
N SER A 277 12.89 -20.48 -53.32
CA SER A 277 13.06 -20.83 -51.91
C SER A 277 13.58 -19.63 -51.17
N GLU A 278 12.72 -18.66 -50.97
CA GLU A 278 12.74 -17.75 -49.85
C GLU A 278 11.31 -17.61 -49.35
N ASN A 279 10.91 -18.66 -48.64
CA ASN A 279 9.84 -18.53 -47.64
C ASN A 279 10.54 -18.21 -46.36
N PRO A 280 10.31 -17.06 -45.73
CA PRO A 280 10.54 -16.90 -44.30
C PRO A 280 9.40 -17.63 -43.61
N THR A 281 9.57 -18.93 -43.37
CA THR A 281 8.80 -19.64 -42.36
C THR A 281 9.21 -19.04 -40.99
N GLU A 282 8.43 -18.10 -40.52
CA GLU A 282 8.30 -17.86 -39.10
C GLU A 282 7.84 -19.17 -38.45
N THR A 283 8.78 -19.85 -37.85
CA THR A 283 8.49 -20.96 -36.95
C THR A 283 7.85 -20.37 -35.70
N LEU A 284 6.53 -20.40 -35.62
CA LEU A 284 5.78 -20.40 -34.37
C LEU A 284 6.20 -21.66 -33.61
N ASN A 285 7.22 -21.51 -32.77
CA ASN A 285 7.57 -22.47 -31.73
C ASN A 285 6.60 -22.26 -30.56
N THR A 286 5.42 -22.89 -30.67
CA THR A 286 4.57 -23.15 -29.52
C THR A 286 5.01 -24.47 -28.92
N ASP A 287 5.95 -24.44 -28.00
CA ASP A 287 6.21 -25.56 -27.09
C ASP A 287 5.96 -25.08 -25.65
N PRO A 288 4.80 -25.40 -25.06
CA PRO A 288 4.52 -25.11 -23.66
C PRO A 288 4.85 -26.35 -22.82
N ALA A 289 6.10 -26.71 -22.65
CA ALA A 289 6.52 -27.72 -21.69
C ALA A 289 8.04 -27.74 -21.50
N GLN A 290 8.57 -26.75 -20.76
CA GLN A 290 9.83 -26.92 -20.00
C GLN A 290 10.13 -25.62 -19.21
N ASP A 291 9.35 -25.37 -18.14
CA ASP A 291 9.76 -24.50 -17.04
C ASP A 291 9.24 -25.03 -15.71
N THR A 292 9.57 -26.28 -15.42
CA THR A 292 9.44 -26.87 -14.09
C THR A 292 10.67 -27.68 -13.74
N GLN A 293 11.85 -27.02 -13.69
CA GLN A 293 13.04 -27.53 -13.02
C GLN A 293 14.04 -26.38 -12.83
N ASN A 294 13.81 -25.52 -11.81
CA ASN A 294 14.85 -24.78 -11.09
C ASN A 294 14.25 -24.04 -9.90
N LEU A 295 13.69 -24.81 -8.96
CA LEU A 295 13.35 -24.37 -7.61
C LEU A 295 13.69 -25.48 -6.62
N ASN A 296 14.95 -25.90 -6.61
CA ASN A 296 15.52 -26.67 -5.51
C ASN A 296 17.04 -26.58 -5.61
N ASP A 297 17.61 -25.47 -5.16
CA ASP A 297 19.00 -25.39 -4.69
C ASP A 297 19.24 -23.97 -4.15
N SER A 298 18.68 -23.67 -2.97
CA SER A 298 19.19 -22.65 -2.06
C SER A 298 18.62 -22.86 -0.65
N GLU A 299 18.69 -24.09 -0.14
CA GLU A 299 18.71 -24.35 1.29
C GLU A 299 20.02 -25.09 1.58
N ASN A 300 21.08 -24.32 1.82
CA ASN A 300 22.24 -24.66 2.63
C ASN A 300 23.32 -23.58 2.43
N GLU A 301 23.22 -22.51 3.24
CA GLU A 301 24.36 -21.87 3.91
C GLU A 301 23.82 -20.90 4.98
#